data_6e400023c5e2f2696ff8247b99ab9c34
#
_entry.id   6e400023c5e2f2696ff8247b99ab9c34
#
_cell.length_a   1.000
_cell.length_b   1.000
_cell.length_c   1.000
_cell.angle_alpha   90.00
_cell.angle_beta   90.00
_cell.angle_gamma   90.00
#
_symmetry.space_group_name_H-M   'P 1'
#
loop_
_entity.id
_entity.type
_entity.pdbx_description
1 polymer ?
#
loop_
_entity_poly.entity_id
_entity_poly.type
_entity_poly.pdbx_seq_one_letter_code
_entity_poly.pdbx_strand_id
1 'polypeptide(L)'
;MWVLGAAFWRWAPTPPSVAGVNRVFVVLVLAATVTAAGSDFLPMAVGGGGGGAMKAVTQRTLEAANDAAKLALGLVGVLALWTGVMRVAEKAGIVALIARALRPLLVRVFPDVPADHPAMGAIVMNMAANLLGLGNAATPLGLQAMKHLQALNPHKKTATNAMVLFLALNTTHLTLIPARTIALRLENGSTNATNIVLPTLLATACGMAVAFIMTKLLERRFVVVPDDDTTTTVDQTPGAP
;
A
#
# COMPACT_ATOMS: atom_id res chain seq x y z
N MET A 1 21.02 16.41 -16.41
CA MET A 1 20.13 15.92 -15.35
C MET A 1 19.23 14.74 -15.77
N TRP A 2 19.17 14.37 -17.05
CA TRP A 2 18.36 13.23 -17.58
C TRP A 2 19.08 11.88 -17.54
N VAL A 3 20.38 11.82 -17.45
CA VAL A 3 21.20 10.58 -17.51
C VAL A 3 21.20 9.81 -16.18
N LEU A 4 21.06 10.49 -15.05
CA LEU A 4 21.03 9.85 -13.72
C LEU A 4 19.68 9.18 -13.40
N GLY A 5 18.57 9.65 -13.98
CA GLY A 5 17.25 9.03 -13.83
C GLY A 5 17.14 7.68 -14.53
N ALA A 6 17.75 7.53 -15.69
CA ALA A 6 17.70 6.30 -16.48
C ALA A 6 18.52 5.15 -15.86
N ALA A 7 19.59 5.45 -15.14
CA ALA A 7 20.42 4.45 -14.48
C ALA A 7 19.77 3.85 -13.22
N PHE A 8 18.99 4.65 -12.49
CA PHE A 8 18.31 4.20 -11.27
C PHE A 8 17.18 3.17 -11.57
N TRP A 9 16.47 3.34 -12.69
CA TRP A 9 15.40 2.42 -13.09
C TRP A 9 15.89 1.09 -13.67
N ARG A 10 17.15 1.00 -14.04
CA ARG A 10 17.72 -0.22 -14.65
C ARG A 10 18.11 -1.28 -13.63
N TRP A 11 18.16 -0.94 -12.33
CA TRP A 11 18.63 -1.80 -11.25
C TRP A 11 17.55 -2.29 -10.29
N ALA A 12 16.34 -1.75 -10.35
CA ALA A 12 15.23 -2.22 -9.54
C ALA A 12 14.50 -3.33 -10.31
N PRO A 13 14.53 -4.59 -9.84
CA PRO A 13 13.65 -5.62 -10.41
C PRO A 13 12.22 -5.16 -10.17
N THR A 14 11.52 -4.78 -11.23
CA THR A 14 10.10 -4.41 -11.15
C THR A 14 9.32 -5.64 -10.69
N PRO A 15 8.66 -5.61 -9.53
CA PRO A 15 7.84 -6.73 -9.12
C PRO A 15 6.74 -6.96 -10.17
N PRO A 16 6.40 -8.20 -10.51
CA PRO A 16 5.44 -8.52 -11.59
C PRO A 16 4.08 -7.84 -11.43
N SER A 17 3.70 -7.47 -10.21
CA SER A 17 2.48 -6.71 -9.91
C SER A 17 2.50 -5.27 -10.44
N VAL A 18 3.66 -4.60 -10.40
CA VAL A 18 3.80 -3.22 -10.92
C VAL A 18 3.73 -3.20 -12.45
N ALA A 19 4.28 -4.22 -13.11
CA ALA A 19 4.16 -4.36 -14.55
C ALA A 19 2.70 -4.56 -15.02
N GLY A 20 1.88 -5.27 -14.22
CA GLY A 20 0.45 -5.43 -14.49
C GLY A 20 -0.33 -4.12 -14.39
N VAL A 21 -0.13 -3.37 -13.31
CA VAL A 21 -0.79 -2.07 -13.09
C VAL A 21 -0.38 -1.07 -14.17
N ASN A 22 0.90 -1.01 -14.54
CA ASN A 22 1.37 -0.14 -15.61
C ASN A 22 0.74 -0.50 -16.97
N ARG A 23 0.58 -1.79 -17.27
CA ARG A 23 -0.10 -2.22 -18.51
C ARG A 23 -1.56 -1.79 -18.55
N VAL A 24 -2.31 -1.98 -17.45
CA VAL A 24 -3.71 -1.53 -17.34
C VAL A 24 -3.80 -0.02 -17.53
N PHE A 25 -2.95 0.76 -16.87
CA PHE A 25 -2.91 2.21 -17.01
C PHE A 25 -2.62 2.63 -18.46
N VAL A 26 -1.60 2.04 -19.09
CA VAL A 26 -1.26 2.33 -20.50
C VAL A 26 -2.42 1.97 -21.42
N VAL A 27 -3.07 0.81 -21.24
CA VAL A 27 -4.23 0.40 -22.04
C VAL A 27 -5.38 1.37 -21.88
N LEU A 28 -5.69 1.83 -20.67
CA LEU A 28 -6.75 2.81 -20.43
C LEU A 28 -6.45 4.16 -21.10
N VAL A 29 -5.22 4.65 -21.00
CA VAL A 29 -4.79 5.90 -21.64
C VAL A 29 -4.85 5.77 -23.17
N LEU A 30 -4.34 4.66 -23.72
CA LEU A 30 -4.40 4.41 -25.16
C LEU A 30 -5.85 4.28 -25.65
N ALA A 31 -6.70 3.53 -24.94
CA ALA A 31 -8.11 3.38 -25.28
C ALA A 31 -8.84 4.74 -25.28
N ALA A 32 -8.62 5.57 -24.25
CA ALA A 32 -9.21 6.92 -24.20
C ALA A 32 -8.72 7.80 -25.36
N THR A 33 -7.42 7.75 -25.68
CA THR A 33 -6.84 8.53 -26.78
C THR A 33 -7.36 8.06 -28.15
N VAL A 34 -7.41 6.74 -28.38
CA VAL A 34 -7.92 6.16 -29.63
C VAL A 34 -9.41 6.45 -29.80
N THR A 35 -10.19 6.35 -28.72
CA THR A 35 -11.63 6.67 -28.75
C THR A 35 -11.86 8.16 -29.09
N ALA A 36 -11.11 9.06 -28.46
CA ALA A 36 -11.20 10.51 -28.73
C ALA A 36 -10.77 10.84 -30.18
N ALA A 37 -9.67 10.25 -30.64
CA ALA A 37 -9.22 10.42 -32.02
C ALA A 37 -10.24 9.87 -33.02
N GLY A 38 -10.82 8.69 -32.76
CA GLY A 38 -11.87 8.10 -33.60
C GLY A 38 -13.14 8.94 -33.65
N SER A 39 -13.58 9.51 -32.52
CA SER A 39 -14.75 10.39 -32.45
C SER A 39 -14.56 11.72 -33.16
N ASP A 40 -13.32 12.20 -33.32
CA ASP A 40 -13.01 13.39 -34.10
C ASP A 40 -12.83 13.08 -35.59
N PHE A 41 -12.24 11.94 -35.91
CA PHE A 41 -11.91 11.56 -37.30
C PHE A 41 -13.14 11.10 -38.10
N LEU A 42 -14.06 10.31 -37.49
CA LEU A 42 -15.25 9.83 -38.18
C LEU A 42 -16.16 10.96 -38.69
N PRO A 43 -16.55 11.95 -37.87
CA PRO A 43 -17.36 13.09 -38.36
C PRO A 43 -16.63 13.92 -39.38
N MET A 44 -15.31 14.11 -39.26
CA MET A 44 -14.49 14.85 -40.22
C MET A 44 -14.43 14.12 -41.57
N ALA A 45 -14.35 12.79 -41.58
CA ALA A 45 -14.35 11.97 -42.78
C ALA A 45 -15.71 11.98 -43.53
N VAL A 46 -16.83 12.24 -42.81
CA VAL A 46 -18.20 12.29 -43.35
C VAL A 46 -18.68 13.74 -43.63
N GLY A 47 -17.76 14.75 -43.47
CA GLY A 47 -18.10 16.16 -43.74
C GLY A 47 -18.76 16.88 -42.56
N GLY A 48 -18.76 16.29 -41.36
CA GLY A 48 -19.18 16.93 -40.13
C GLY A 48 -17.98 17.52 -39.39
N GLY A 49 -18.15 18.65 -38.69
CA GLY A 49 -17.09 19.31 -37.93
C GLY A 49 -16.55 18.41 -36.79
N GLY A 50 -15.51 17.66 -37.08
CA GLY A 50 -14.74 16.92 -36.07
C GLY A 50 -13.62 17.78 -35.51
N GLY A 51 -13.12 17.50 -34.30
CA GLY A 51 -11.97 18.19 -33.73
C GLY A 51 -12.16 18.63 -32.26
N GLY A 52 -13.29 18.31 -31.65
CA GLY A 52 -13.58 18.69 -30.26
C GLY A 52 -13.11 17.72 -29.20
N ALA A 53 -13.16 16.42 -29.48
CA ALA A 53 -12.88 15.40 -28.46
C ALA A 53 -11.38 15.31 -28.10
N MET A 54 -10.49 15.34 -29.09
CA MET A 54 -9.04 15.34 -28.86
C MET A 54 -8.60 16.61 -28.12
N LYS A 55 -9.15 17.78 -28.54
CA LYS A 55 -8.91 19.04 -27.83
C LYS A 55 -9.41 18.97 -26.38
N ALA A 56 -10.60 18.41 -26.18
CA ALA A 56 -11.15 18.22 -24.83
C ALA A 56 -10.27 17.30 -23.97
N VAL A 57 -9.80 16.17 -24.51
CA VAL A 57 -8.88 15.26 -23.81
C VAL A 57 -7.59 16.00 -23.43
N THR A 58 -6.99 16.74 -24.35
CA THR A 58 -5.77 17.49 -24.07
C THR A 58 -6.01 18.56 -23.01
N GLN A 59 -7.05 19.34 -23.11
CA GLN A 59 -7.41 20.35 -22.10
C GLN A 59 -7.66 19.73 -20.73
N ARG A 60 -8.49 18.67 -20.65
CA ARG A 60 -8.76 17.98 -19.39
C ARG A 60 -7.52 17.36 -18.76
N THR A 61 -6.59 16.87 -19.58
CA THR A 61 -5.31 16.34 -19.08
C THR A 61 -4.45 17.45 -18.45
N LEU A 62 -4.36 18.61 -19.10
CA LEU A 62 -3.63 19.76 -18.56
C LEU A 62 -4.29 20.34 -17.31
N GLU A 63 -5.62 20.45 -17.30
CA GLU A 63 -6.40 20.88 -16.13
C GLU A 63 -6.19 19.90 -14.96
N ALA A 64 -6.31 18.59 -15.20
CA ALA A 64 -6.10 17.57 -14.18
C ALA A 64 -4.67 17.60 -13.60
N ALA A 65 -3.65 17.82 -14.44
CA ALA A 65 -2.27 17.98 -13.98
C ALA A 65 -2.09 19.24 -13.12
N ASN A 66 -2.72 20.35 -13.48
CA ASN A 66 -2.71 21.60 -12.72
C ASN A 66 -3.43 21.45 -11.37
N ASP A 67 -4.59 20.81 -11.37
CA ASP A 67 -5.38 20.57 -10.16
C ASP A 67 -4.65 19.59 -9.22
N ALA A 68 -4.01 18.56 -9.76
CA ALA A 68 -3.16 17.65 -8.98
C ALA A 68 -1.99 18.39 -8.30
N ALA A 69 -1.34 19.31 -9.01
CA ALA A 69 -0.26 20.12 -8.46
C ALA A 69 -0.76 21.06 -7.34
N LYS A 70 -1.89 21.75 -7.56
CA LYS A 70 -2.52 22.62 -6.54
C LYS A 70 -2.91 21.82 -5.31
N LEU A 71 -3.57 20.67 -5.50
CA LEU A 71 -3.95 19.77 -4.40
C LEU A 71 -2.73 19.28 -3.61
N ALA A 72 -1.66 18.89 -4.31
CA ALA A 72 -0.43 18.45 -3.66
C ALA A 72 0.19 19.56 -2.80
N LEU A 73 0.25 20.78 -3.31
CA LEU A 73 0.79 21.94 -2.57
C LEU A 73 -0.10 22.29 -1.36
N GLY A 74 -1.43 22.31 -1.53
CA GLY A 74 -2.37 22.57 -0.44
C GLY A 74 -2.28 21.55 0.70
N LEU A 75 -2.07 20.26 0.36
CA LEU A 75 -1.92 19.22 1.35
C LEU A 75 -0.60 19.27 2.14
N VAL A 76 0.47 19.88 1.59
CA VAL A 76 1.80 19.90 2.25
C VAL A 76 1.72 20.51 3.64
N GLY A 77 1.05 21.66 3.80
CA GLY A 77 0.96 22.36 5.10
C GLY A 77 0.22 21.53 6.15
N VAL A 78 -0.95 21.00 5.79
CA VAL A 78 -1.79 20.21 6.71
C VAL A 78 -1.09 18.89 7.09
N LEU A 79 -0.48 18.21 6.11
CA LEU A 79 0.25 16.96 6.37
C LEU A 79 1.53 17.21 7.18
N ALA A 80 2.24 18.30 6.94
CA ALA A 80 3.43 18.66 7.72
C ALA A 80 3.08 18.95 9.18
N LEU A 81 2.03 19.76 9.42
CA LEU A 81 1.52 20.04 10.76
C LEU A 81 1.13 18.73 11.46
N TRP A 82 0.32 17.90 10.80
CA TRP A 82 -0.14 16.62 11.36
C TRP A 82 1.01 15.68 11.67
N THR A 83 1.97 15.55 10.74
CA THR A 83 3.16 14.75 10.95
C THR A 83 4.00 15.25 12.12
N GLY A 84 4.10 16.58 12.30
CA GLY A 84 4.76 17.20 13.45
C GLY A 84 4.07 16.86 14.77
N VAL A 85 2.74 17.02 14.85
CA VAL A 85 1.95 16.65 16.02
C VAL A 85 2.11 15.17 16.37
N MET A 86 2.05 14.30 15.37
CA MET A 86 2.23 12.86 15.57
C MET A 86 3.64 12.47 16.00
N ARG A 87 4.68 13.19 15.54
CA ARG A 87 6.06 13.01 16.03
C ARG A 87 6.20 13.36 17.51
N VAL A 88 5.49 14.41 17.96
CA VAL A 88 5.45 14.77 19.39
C VAL A 88 4.75 13.64 20.18
N ALA A 89 3.62 13.14 19.70
CA ALA A 89 2.88 12.04 20.33
C ALA A 89 3.73 10.76 20.41
N GLU A 90 4.50 10.45 19.37
CA GLU A 90 5.45 9.32 19.34
C GLU A 90 6.54 9.49 20.40
N LYS A 91 7.19 10.66 20.45
CA LYS A 91 8.22 10.97 21.45
C LYS A 91 7.67 11.02 22.88
N ALA A 92 6.41 11.42 23.06
CA ALA A 92 5.71 11.37 24.34
C ALA A 92 5.36 9.95 24.80
N GLY A 93 5.64 8.93 24.01
CA GLY A 93 5.41 7.52 24.36
C GLY A 93 3.97 7.04 24.16
N ILE A 94 3.10 7.82 23.49
CA ILE A 94 1.71 7.42 23.24
C ILE A 94 1.65 6.16 22.38
N VAL A 95 2.51 6.04 21.38
CA VAL A 95 2.61 4.83 20.54
C VAL A 95 2.98 3.62 21.40
N ALA A 96 3.95 3.77 22.31
CA ALA A 96 4.37 2.69 23.22
C ALA A 96 3.25 2.30 24.20
N LEU A 97 2.45 3.26 24.68
CA LEU A 97 1.30 2.99 25.54
C LEU A 97 0.23 2.16 24.81
N ILE A 98 -0.12 2.56 23.61
CA ILE A 98 -1.08 1.83 22.74
C ILE A 98 -0.52 0.45 22.39
N ALA A 99 0.76 0.37 22.04
CA ALA A 99 1.44 -0.90 21.78
C ALA A 99 1.34 -1.87 22.96
N ARG A 100 1.54 -1.38 24.18
CA ARG A 100 1.40 -2.18 25.41
C ARG A 100 -0.03 -2.70 25.59
N ALA A 101 -1.03 -1.86 25.31
CA ALA A 101 -2.43 -2.24 25.38
C ALA A 101 -2.81 -3.28 24.31
N LEU A 102 -2.25 -3.17 23.09
CA LEU A 102 -2.51 -4.08 21.98
C LEU A 102 -1.78 -5.43 22.11
N ARG A 103 -0.65 -5.46 22.81
CA ARG A 103 0.20 -6.67 22.91
C ARG A 103 -0.58 -7.93 23.29
N PRO A 104 -1.40 -7.96 24.35
CA PRO A 104 -2.11 -9.18 24.76
C PRO A 104 -3.10 -9.69 23.70
N LEU A 105 -3.68 -8.79 22.93
CA LEU A 105 -4.55 -9.13 21.81
C LEU A 105 -3.74 -9.73 20.66
N LEU A 106 -2.64 -9.07 20.28
CA LEU A 106 -1.83 -9.47 19.14
C LEU A 106 -1.09 -10.80 19.38
N VAL A 107 -0.67 -11.09 20.59
CA VAL A 107 -0.11 -12.42 20.95
C VAL A 107 -1.15 -13.54 20.70
N ARG A 108 -2.43 -13.30 20.94
CA ARG A 108 -3.49 -14.27 20.64
C ARG A 108 -3.80 -14.38 19.14
N VAL A 109 -3.65 -13.27 18.41
CA VAL A 109 -3.89 -13.20 16.96
C VAL A 109 -2.77 -13.89 16.17
N PHE A 110 -1.53 -13.83 16.67
CA PHE A 110 -0.33 -14.41 16.07
C PHE A 110 0.28 -15.53 16.95
N PRO A 111 -0.40 -16.68 17.09
CA PRO A 111 0.08 -17.76 17.95
C PRO A 111 1.41 -18.36 17.49
N ASP A 112 1.70 -18.31 16.19
CA ASP A 112 2.92 -18.85 15.58
C ASP A 112 4.15 -17.96 15.80
N VAL A 113 3.97 -16.75 16.38
CA VAL A 113 5.05 -15.81 16.66
C VAL A 113 5.31 -15.79 18.17
N PRO A 114 6.49 -16.19 18.64
CA PRO A 114 6.81 -16.15 20.08
C PRO A 114 6.62 -14.74 20.66
N ALA A 115 5.98 -14.64 21.82
CA ALA A 115 5.62 -13.35 22.43
C ALA A 115 6.83 -12.44 22.71
N ASP A 116 8.00 -13.04 23.00
CA ASP A 116 9.23 -12.32 23.30
C ASP A 116 10.15 -12.14 22.09
N HIS A 117 9.74 -12.64 20.93
CA HIS A 117 10.52 -12.46 19.69
C HIS A 117 10.43 -11.03 19.17
N PRO A 118 11.52 -10.47 18.59
CA PRO A 118 11.53 -9.12 18.00
C PRO A 118 10.43 -8.88 16.95
N ALA A 119 9.99 -9.93 16.23
CA ALA A 119 8.88 -9.85 15.30
C ALA A 119 7.59 -9.37 15.97
N MET A 120 7.25 -9.93 17.15
CA MET A 120 6.06 -9.52 17.90
C MET A 120 6.13 -8.04 18.29
N GLY A 121 7.28 -7.57 18.76
CA GLY A 121 7.49 -6.17 19.09
C GLY A 121 7.27 -5.24 17.89
N ALA A 122 7.84 -5.60 16.72
CA ALA A 122 7.69 -4.83 15.51
C ALA A 122 6.23 -4.84 14.97
N ILE A 123 5.52 -5.98 15.04
CA ILE A 123 4.09 -6.10 14.69
C ILE A 123 3.26 -5.16 15.58
N VAL A 124 3.46 -5.22 16.89
CA VAL A 124 2.71 -4.42 17.87
C VAL A 124 2.92 -2.92 17.63
N MET A 125 4.18 -2.51 17.41
CA MET A 125 4.50 -1.11 17.12
C MET A 125 3.92 -0.64 15.79
N ASN A 126 3.97 -1.47 14.76
CA ASN A 126 3.36 -1.17 13.46
C ASN A 126 1.84 -1.00 13.57
N MET A 127 1.15 -1.92 14.27
CA MET A 127 -0.30 -1.83 14.48
C MET A 127 -0.68 -0.58 15.29
N ALA A 128 0.09 -0.24 16.33
CA ALA A 128 -0.13 0.96 17.12
C ALA A 128 0.06 2.24 16.29
N ALA A 129 1.09 2.27 15.44
CA ALA A 129 1.33 3.40 14.54
C ALA A 129 0.20 3.56 13.50
N ASN A 130 -0.28 2.46 12.92
CA ASN A 130 -1.41 2.46 12.01
C ASN A 130 -2.70 2.94 12.68
N LEU A 131 -2.98 2.49 13.89
CA LEU A 131 -4.14 2.89 14.67
C LEU A 131 -4.20 4.42 14.89
N LEU A 132 -3.05 5.03 15.12
CA LEU A 132 -2.91 6.49 15.24
C LEU A 132 -2.90 7.24 13.91
N GLY A 133 -2.91 6.54 12.77
CA GLY A 133 -2.82 7.16 11.45
C GLY A 133 -1.40 7.63 11.08
N LEU A 134 -0.36 7.09 11.72
CA LEU A 134 1.06 7.39 11.50
C LEU A 134 1.62 6.63 10.28
N GLY A 135 1.00 6.73 9.10
CA GLY A 135 1.38 5.95 7.93
C GLY A 135 2.87 5.98 7.57
N ASN A 136 3.51 7.15 7.73
CA ASN A 136 4.94 7.31 7.45
C ASN A 136 5.85 6.56 8.45
N ALA A 137 5.44 6.47 9.72
CA ALA A 137 6.15 5.69 10.74
C ALA A 137 5.80 4.21 10.69
N ALA A 138 4.57 3.87 10.30
CA ALA A 138 4.11 2.50 10.19
C ALA A 138 4.86 1.70 9.11
N THR A 139 5.19 2.32 7.97
CA THR A 139 5.88 1.63 6.85
C THR A 139 7.22 1.00 7.25
N PRO A 140 8.20 1.71 7.83
CA PRO A 140 9.46 1.10 8.25
C PRO A 140 9.27 0.05 9.34
N LEU A 141 8.31 0.24 10.26
CA LEU A 141 7.98 -0.75 11.28
C LEU A 141 7.38 -2.01 10.67
N GLY A 142 6.53 -1.88 9.65
CA GLY A 142 5.96 -3.00 8.90
C GLY A 142 7.02 -3.80 8.14
N LEU A 143 7.96 -3.12 7.49
CA LEU A 143 9.10 -3.76 6.83
C LEU A 143 9.99 -4.50 7.83
N GLN A 144 10.24 -3.91 9.00
CA GLN A 144 10.99 -4.55 10.07
C GLN A 144 10.26 -5.78 10.62
N ALA A 145 8.95 -5.69 10.85
CA ALA A 145 8.13 -6.82 11.26
C ALA A 145 8.21 -7.97 10.25
N MET A 146 8.04 -7.66 8.96
CA MET A 146 8.12 -8.66 7.90
C MET A 146 9.51 -9.30 7.80
N LYS A 147 10.58 -8.52 7.99
CA LYS A 147 11.96 -9.03 8.04
C LYS A 147 12.17 -10.01 9.19
N HIS A 148 11.66 -9.70 10.37
CA HIS A 148 11.73 -10.60 11.52
C HIS A 148 10.85 -11.85 11.35
N LEU A 149 9.67 -11.72 10.73
CA LEU A 149 8.83 -12.86 10.38
C LEU A 149 9.52 -13.77 9.35
N GLN A 150 10.22 -13.19 8.37
CA GLN A 150 11.00 -13.97 7.41
C GLN A 150 12.19 -14.69 8.05
N ALA A 151 12.77 -14.14 9.11
CA ALA A 151 13.81 -14.85 9.88
C ALA A 151 13.27 -16.10 10.57
N LEU A 152 12.02 -16.04 11.07
CA LEU A 152 11.31 -17.19 11.66
C LEU A 152 10.79 -18.19 10.63
N ASN A 153 10.72 -17.80 9.36
CA ASN A 153 10.14 -18.60 8.31
C ASN A 153 11.05 -19.80 7.94
N PRO A 154 10.61 -21.06 8.09
CA PRO A 154 11.38 -22.22 7.66
C PRO A 154 11.45 -22.34 6.12
N HIS A 155 10.44 -21.83 5.41
CA HIS A 155 10.32 -21.92 3.95
C HIS A 155 10.59 -20.55 3.31
N LYS A 156 11.84 -20.26 2.98
CA LYS A 156 12.29 -18.92 2.56
C LYS A 156 11.61 -18.37 1.31
N LYS A 157 11.09 -19.25 0.43
CA LYS A 157 10.41 -18.88 -0.83
C LYS A 157 8.90 -18.75 -0.69
N THR A 158 8.31 -19.24 0.42
CA THR A 158 6.86 -19.23 0.65
C THR A 158 6.53 -18.44 1.91
N ALA A 159 5.51 -17.57 1.85
CA ALA A 159 5.08 -16.80 3.02
C ALA A 159 4.39 -17.69 4.05
N THR A 160 4.70 -17.51 5.33
CA THR A 160 4.00 -18.18 6.43
C THR A 160 2.62 -17.58 6.67
N ASN A 161 1.74 -18.32 7.36
CA ASN A 161 0.41 -17.83 7.74
C ASN A 161 0.49 -16.54 8.56
N ALA A 162 1.47 -16.42 9.45
CA ALA A 162 1.71 -15.19 10.21
C ALA A 162 2.08 -13.99 9.31
N MET A 163 2.88 -14.21 8.26
CA MET A 163 3.22 -13.16 7.28
C MET A 163 1.99 -12.73 6.47
N VAL A 164 1.18 -13.68 6.01
CA VAL A 164 -0.06 -13.40 5.26
C VAL A 164 -1.05 -12.65 6.13
N LEU A 165 -1.27 -13.10 7.37
CA LEU A 165 -2.14 -12.44 8.33
C LEU A 165 -1.67 -11.02 8.65
N PHE A 166 -0.37 -10.84 8.90
CA PHE A 166 0.20 -9.53 9.15
C PHE A 166 -0.01 -8.58 7.95
N LEU A 167 0.24 -9.05 6.74
CA LEU A 167 0.03 -8.26 5.53
C LEU A 167 -1.45 -7.89 5.35
N ALA A 168 -2.38 -8.83 5.57
CA ALA A 168 -3.80 -8.60 5.47
C ALA A 168 -4.27 -7.53 6.48
N LEU A 169 -3.87 -7.66 7.76
CA LEU A 169 -4.21 -6.69 8.80
C LEU A 169 -3.54 -5.33 8.59
N ASN A 170 -2.33 -5.30 8.05
CA ASN A 170 -1.63 -4.05 7.75
C ASN A 170 -2.27 -3.32 6.55
N THR A 171 -2.80 -4.05 5.57
CA THR A 171 -3.50 -3.48 4.41
C THR A 171 -4.87 -2.93 4.77
N THR A 172 -5.60 -3.62 5.66
CA THR A 172 -6.93 -3.23 6.14
C THR A 172 -6.91 -2.46 7.45
N HIS A 173 -5.78 -1.89 7.81
CA HIS A 173 -5.49 -1.30 9.10
C HIS A 173 -6.62 -0.45 9.69
N LEU A 174 -6.88 -0.62 10.98
CA LEU A 174 -7.81 0.20 11.74
C LEU A 174 -7.20 1.59 11.95
N THR A 175 -7.94 2.64 11.61
CA THR A 175 -7.49 4.02 11.73
C THR A 175 -8.44 4.80 12.64
N LEU A 176 -7.96 5.27 13.79
CA LEU A 176 -8.73 6.12 14.69
C LEU A 176 -8.82 7.55 14.15
N ILE A 177 -7.72 8.05 13.60
CA ILE A 177 -7.63 9.43 13.13
C ILE A 177 -7.25 9.42 11.65
N PRO A 178 -8.22 9.50 10.72
CA PRO A 178 -7.97 9.52 9.29
C PRO A 178 -7.50 10.92 8.82
N ALA A 179 -6.33 11.36 9.35
CA ALA A 179 -5.81 12.71 9.15
C ALA A 179 -5.67 13.09 7.67
N ARG A 180 -5.20 12.15 6.83
CA ARG A 180 -5.09 12.38 5.39
C ARG A 180 -6.44 12.66 4.73
N THR A 181 -7.48 11.91 5.11
CA THR A 181 -8.83 12.09 4.58
C THR A 181 -9.45 13.40 5.09
N ILE A 182 -9.23 13.75 6.36
CA ILE A 182 -9.67 15.03 6.93
C ILE A 182 -8.99 16.19 6.19
N ALA A 183 -7.66 16.11 5.98
CA ALA A 183 -6.91 17.13 5.24
C ALA A 183 -7.45 17.33 3.83
N LEU A 184 -7.68 16.24 3.10
CA LEU A 184 -8.23 16.27 1.73
C LEU A 184 -9.64 16.90 1.70
N ARG A 185 -10.47 16.61 2.68
CA ARG A 185 -11.82 17.21 2.79
C ARG A 185 -11.77 18.71 3.10
N LEU A 186 -10.85 19.14 3.97
CA LEU A 186 -10.62 20.56 4.25
C LEU A 186 -10.18 21.31 3.01
N GLU A 187 -9.22 20.77 2.27
CA GLU A 187 -8.69 21.37 1.04
C GLU A 187 -9.78 21.51 -0.05
N ASN A 188 -10.73 20.57 -0.09
CA ASN A 188 -11.87 20.63 -0.98
C ASN A 188 -13.08 21.40 -0.43
N GLY A 189 -12.87 22.26 0.58
CA GLY A 189 -13.89 23.17 1.11
C GLY A 189 -15.01 22.51 1.92
N SER A 190 -14.78 21.32 2.48
CA SER A 190 -15.79 20.66 3.32
C SER A 190 -16.03 21.45 4.60
N THR A 191 -17.27 21.85 4.87
CA THR A 191 -17.68 22.56 6.09
C THR A 191 -17.57 21.70 7.36
N ASN A 192 -17.61 20.36 7.21
CA ASN A 192 -17.53 19.39 8.30
C ASN A 192 -16.57 18.23 7.94
N ALA A 193 -15.28 18.53 7.87
CA ALA A 193 -14.26 17.57 7.46
C ALA A 193 -14.10 16.38 8.43
N THR A 194 -14.42 16.57 9.72
CA THR A 194 -14.27 15.58 10.78
C THR A 194 -15.39 14.52 10.83
N ASN A 195 -16.53 14.76 10.20
CA ASN A 195 -17.64 13.78 10.15
C ASN A 195 -17.26 12.45 9.51
N ILE A 196 -16.14 12.38 8.81
CA ILE A 196 -15.63 11.16 8.21
C ILE A 196 -15.00 10.19 9.22
N VAL A 197 -14.68 10.64 10.44
CA VAL A 197 -13.96 9.82 11.44
C VAL A 197 -14.73 8.55 11.78
N LEU A 198 -16.00 8.70 12.18
CA LEU A 198 -16.82 7.54 12.58
C LEU A 198 -17.10 6.59 11.41
N PRO A 199 -17.52 7.03 10.21
CA PRO A 199 -17.66 6.15 9.06
C PRO A 199 -16.36 5.43 8.68
N THR A 200 -15.21 6.12 8.73
CA THR A 200 -13.90 5.50 8.44
C THR A 200 -13.56 4.44 9.49
N LEU A 201 -13.78 4.74 10.77
CA LEU A 201 -13.52 3.78 11.84
C LEU A 201 -14.36 2.51 11.67
N LEU A 202 -15.66 2.66 11.40
CA LEU A 202 -16.54 1.52 11.17
C LEU A 202 -16.14 0.72 9.92
N ALA A 203 -15.86 1.40 8.81
CA ALA A 203 -15.46 0.75 7.57
C ALA A 203 -14.13 -0.02 7.71
N THR A 204 -13.12 0.60 8.35
CA THR A 204 -11.83 -0.05 8.58
C THR A 204 -11.92 -1.18 9.61
N ALA A 205 -12.78 -1.06 10.64
CA ALA A 205 -13.05 -2.13 11.60
C ALA A 205 -13.72 -3.34 10.91
N CYS A 206 -14.74 -3.11 10.07
CA CYS A 206 -15.36 -4.16 9.28
C CYS A 206 -14.37 -4.82 8.31
N GLY A 207 -13.58 -4.01 7.59
CA GLY A 207 -12.54 -4.51 6.68
C GLY A 207 -11.51 -5.38 7.39
N MET A 208 -11.04 -4.94 8.57
CA MET A 208 -10.08 -5.70 9.39
C MET A 208 -10.72 -7.01 9.90
N ALA A 209 -11.98 -6.99 10.36
CA ALA A 209 -12.68 -8.19 10.80
C ALA A 209 -12.82 -9.21 9.66
N VAL A 210 -13.23 -8.76 8.47
CA VAL A 210 -13.33 -9.62 7.29
C VAL A 210 -11.96 -10.19 6.90
N ALA A 211 -10.91 -9.36 6.85
CA ALA A 211 -9.56 -9.80 6.54
C ALA A 211 -9.06 -10.85 7.52
N PHE A 212 -9.28 -10.66 8.82
CA PHE A 212 -8.93 -11.63 9.86
C PHE A 212 -9.69 -12.95 9.69
N ILE A 213 -11.01 -12.89 9.55
CA ILE A 213 -11.85 -14.08 9.39
C ILE A 213 -11.46 -14.86 8.12
N MET A 214 -11.31 -14.14 6.99
CA MET A 214 -10.95 -14.77 5.72
C MET A 214 -9.55 -15.40 5.78
N THR A 215 -8.56 -14.72 6.35
CA THR A 215 -7.22 -15.28 6.51
C THR A 215 -7.25 -16.54 7.38
N LYS A 216 -7.98 -16.54 8.50
CA LYS A 216 -8.12 -17.71 9.38
C LYS A 216 -8.90 -18.87 8.76
N LEU A 217 -9.88 -18.58 7.92
CA LEU A 217 -10.63 -19.62 7.18
C LEU A 217 -9.76 -20.25 6.08
N LEU A 218 -8.99 -19.42 5.36
CA LEU A 218 -8.13 -19.88 4.27
C LEU A 218 -6.89 -20.64 4.82
N GLU A 219 -6.34 -20.21 5.96
CA GLU A 219 -5.24 -20.91 6.64
C GLU A 219 -5.51 -22.40 6.85
N ARG A 220 -6.79 -22.76 7.12
CA ARG A 220 -7.21 -24.16 7.28
C ARG A 220 -7.28 -24.94 5.97
N ARG A 221 -7.40 -24.24 4.83
CA ARG A 221 -7.55 -24.87 3.50
C ARG A 221 -6.26 -24.95 2.71
N PHE A 222 -5.34 -24.03 2.93
CA PHE A 222 -4.07 -23.96 2.22
C PHE A 222 -2.95 -24.37 3.17
N VAL A 223 -2.56 -25.65 3.07
CA VAL A 223 -1.34 -26.14 3.74
C VAL A 223 -0.14 -25.57 2.99
N VAL A 224 0.79 -24.94 3.69
CA VAL A 224 2.07 -24.52 3.12
C VAL A 224 2.79 -25.77 2.61
N VAL A 225 2.92 -25.89 1.30
CA VAL A 225 3.71 -26.98 0.67
C VAL A 225 5.17 -26.69 0.98
N PRO A 226 5.92 -27.65 1.57
CA PRO A 226 7.35 -27.48 1.78
C PRO A 226 8.05 -27.23 0.44
N ASP A 227 8.99 -26.26 0.44
CA ASP A 227 9.87 -26.09 -0.73
C ASP A 227 10.63 -27.40 -0.95
N ASP A 228 10.39 -28.05 -2.06
CA ASP A 228 11.14 -29.24 -2.47
C ASP A 228 12.54 -28.78 -2.95
N ASP A 229 13.48 -28.70 -2.03
CA ASP A 229 14.88 -28.30 -2.30
C ASP A 229 15.66 -29.40 -3.06
N THR A 230 14.98 -30.44 -3.60
CA THR A 230 15.64 -31.56 -4.23
C THR A 230 15.99 -31.40 -5.72
N THR A 231 15.81 -30.20 -6.31
CA THR A 231 16.11 -29.99 -7.74
C THR A 231 17.16 -28.90 -8.00
N THR A 232 18.33 -28.96 -7.34
CA THR A 232 19.55 -28.32 -7.88
C THR A 232 20.82 -28.96 -7.31
N THR A 233 20.94 -30.26 -7.40
CA THR A 233 22.27 -30.84 -7.61
C THR A 233 22.56 -30.70 -9.11
N VAL A 234 23.05 -29.53 -9.49
CA VAL A 234 23.78 -29.38 -10.75
C VAL A 234 24.93 -30.39 -10.69
N ASP A 235 24.81 -31.40 -11.51
CA ASP A 235 25.85 -32.34 -11.85
C ASP A 235 27.15 -31.58 -12.18
N GLN A 236 28.02 -31.44 -11.17
CA GLN A 236 29.42 -31.10 -11.39
C GLN A 236 30.15 -32.40 -11.68
N THR A 237 30.02 -32.88 -12.90
CA THR A 237 30.96 -33.87 -13.46
C THR A 237 32.31 -33.17 -13.57
N PRO A 238 33.35 -33.60 -12.81
CA PRO A 238 34.70 -33.12 -13.06
C PRO A 238 35.16 -33.73 -14.37
N GLY A 239 35.51 -32.89 -15.34
CA GLY A 239 36.15 -33.32 -16.56
C GLY A 239 37.38 -34.19 -16.25
N ALA A 240 37.39 -35.40 -16.79
CA ALA A 240 38.54 -36.28 -16.91
C ALA A 240 39.22 -36.07 -18.27
N PRO A 241 40.43 -36.53 -18.43
CA PRO A 241 41.72 -35.87 -18.71
C PRO A 241 41.96 -35.63 -20.20
#